data_9868436061199b5a0356e2c36c488ca9
#
_entry.id   9868436061199b5a0356e2c36c488ca9
#
_cell.length_a   1.000
_cell.length_b   1.000
_cell.length_c   1.000
_cell.angle_alpha   90.00
_cell.angle_beta   90.00
_cell.angle_gamma   90.00
#
_symmetry.space_group_name_H-M   'P 1'
#
loop_
_entity.id
_entity.type
_entity.pdbx_description
1 polymer ?
#
loop_
_entity_poly.entity_id
_entity_poly.type
_entity_poly.pdbx_seq_one_letter_code
_entity_poly.pdbx_strand_id
1 'polypeptide(L)'
;MRLYILLIALSFGLSANAQKQDVQKTIESFFEGFHQKDTIKLKSVCSDKIILQSISESKTKGNKLTDESAKEFYNSIRTIPSNLKFNEKILSYNIQIDGSMAHVWAPYEFYLNDKLSHSGVNTFTLFKEKDSWKIIYLIDTRRK
;
A
#
# COMPACT_ATOMS: atom_id res chain seq x y z
N MET A 1 -17.35 4.24 40.34
CA MET A 1 -16.34 5.02 39.59
C MET A 1 -15.31 4.14 38.84
N ARG A 2 -14.74 3.07 39.43
CA ARG A 2 -13.77 2.20 38.74
C ARG A 2 -14.34 1.41 37.55
N LEU A 3 -15.63 1.02 37.56
CA LEU A 3 -16.26 0.24 36.48
C LEU A 3 -16.46 1.04 35.18
N TYR A 4 -16.79 2.32 35.27
CA TYR A 4 -16.97 3.21 34.12
C TYR A 4 -15.66 3.53 33.39
N ILE A 5 -14.54 3.58 34.11
CA ILE A 5 -13.22 3.83 33.51
C ILE A 5 -12.78 2.61 32.66
N LEU A 6 -13.10 1.38 33.10
CA LEU A 6 -12.80 0.14 32.38
C LEU A 6 -13.60 0.03 31.06
N LEU A 7 -14.89 0.44 31.07
CA LEU A 7 -15.75 0.46 29.88
C LEU A 7 -15.27 1.46 28.83
N ILE A 8 -14.82 2.64 29.25
CA ILE A 8 -14.27 3.67 28.33
C ILE A 8 -12.97 3.19 27.70
N ALA A 9 -12.06 2.59 28.46
CA ALA A 9 -10.81 2.06 27.93
C ALA A 9 -11.01 0.93 26.90
N LEU A 10 -12.03 0.09 27.09
CA LEU A 10 -12.38 -0.99 26.16
C LEU A 10 -12.92 -0.44 24.83
N SER A 11 -13.72 0.62 24.86
CA SER A 11 -14.28 1.23 23.65
C SER A 11 -13.22 1.91 22.78
N PHE A 12 -12.18 2.53 23.35
CA PHE A 12 -11.06 3.12 22.61
C PHE A 12 -10.20 2.06 21.91
N GLY A 13 -9.96 0.93 22.55
CA GLY A 13 -9.19 -0.18 21.97
C GLY A 13 -9.88 -0.82 20.76
N LEU A 14 -11.20 -0.96 20.79
CA LEU A 14 -11.99 -1.50 19.67
C LEU A 14 -11.98 -0.56 18.46
N SER A 15 -12.09 0.76 18.68
CA SER A 15 -12.04 1.77 17.61
C SER A 15 -10.67 1.83 16.92
N ALA A 16 -9.58 1.75 17.66
CA ALA A 16 -8.23 1.78 17.10
C ALA A 16 -7.95 0.54 16.23
N ASN A 17 -8.39 -0.65 16.65
CA ASN A 17 -8.27 -1.87 15.86
C ASN A 17 -9.13 -1.83 14.59
N ALA A 18 -10.36 -1.32 14.68
CA ALA A 18 -11.24 -1.16 13.52
C ALA A 18 -10.60 -0.22 12.46
N GLN A 19 -10.01 0.89 12.88
CA GLN A 19 -9.32 1.80 11.95
C GLN A 19 -8.11 1.15 11.27
N LYS A 20 -7.30 0.36 12.00
CA LYS A 20 -6.19 -0.39 11.40
C LYS A 20 -6.66 -1.40 10.36
N GLN A 21 -7.76 -2.09 10.63
CA GLN A 21 -8.36 -3.02 9.68
C GLN A 21 -8.84 -2.29 8.41
N ASP A 22 -9.44 -1.10 8.54
CA ASP A 22 -9.90 -0.33 7.38
C ASP A 22 -8.71 0.18 6.53
N VAL A 23 -7.61 0.61 7.16
CA VAL A 23 -6.37 0.95 6.46
C VAL A 23 -5.82 -0.27 5.72
N GLN A 24 -5.74 -1.42 6.38
CA GLN A 24 -5.26 -2.66 5.76
C GLN A 24 -6.13 -3.07 4.57
N LYS A 25 -7.45 -3.06 4.70
CA LYS A 25 -8.39 -3.36 3.60
C LYS A 25 -8.22 -2.42 2.41
N THR A 26 -7.91 -1.14 2.65
CA THR A 26 -7.62 -0.19 1.56
C THR A 26 -6.39 -0.62 0.76
N ILE A 27 -5.32 -1.06 1.44
CA ILE A 27 -4.10 -1.54 0.79
C ILE A 27 -4.34 -2.91 0.12
N GLU A 28 -5.08 -3.81 0.74
CA GLU A 28 -5.47 -5.09 0.13
C GLU A 28 -6.28 -4.88 -1.16
N SER A 29 -7.20 -3.92 -1.16
CA SER A 29 -7.96 -3.53 -2.36
C SER A 29 -7.07 -2.93 -3.45
N PHE A 30 -6.03 -2.19 -3.07
CA PHE A 30 -5.01 -1.71 -4.02
C PHE A 30 -4.30 -2.89 -4.69
N PHE A 31 -3.80 -3.87 -3.93
CA PHE A 31 -3.12 -5.03 -4.50
C PHE A 31 -4.05 -5.94 -5.29
N GLU A 32 -5.30 -6.06 -4.88
CA GLU A 32 -6.30 -6.77 -5.67
C GLU A 32 -6.50 -6.11 -7.05
N GLY A 33 -6.66 -4.79 -7.09
CA GLY A 33 -6.72 -4.03 -8.34
C GLY A 33 -5.44 -4.16 -9.18
N PHE A 34 -4.28 -4.12 -8.52
CA PHE A 34 -2.97 -4.30 -9.15
C PHE A 34 -2.84 -5.66 -9.83
N HIS A 35 -3.14 -6.75 -9.13
CA HIS A 35 -3.03 -8.11 -9.67
C HIS A 35 -4.06 -8.40 -10.76
N GLN A 36 -5.27 -7.84 -10.64
CA GLN A 36 -6.33 -7.97 -11.65
C GLN A 36 -6.16 -7.01 -12.83
N LYS A 37 -5.18 -6.10 -12.79
CA LYS A 37 -4.98 -5.01 -13.78
C LYS A 37 -6.22 -4.09 -13.88
N ASP A 38 -6.97 -4.00 -12.77
CA ASP A 38 -8.18 -3.19 -12.66
C ASP A 38 -7.83 -1.76 -12.20
N THR A 39 -7.64 -0.88 -13.17
CA THR A 39 -7.29 0.52 -12.90
C THR A 39 -8.44 1.33 -12.30
N ILE A 40 -9.69 0.87 -12.43
CA ILE A 40 -10.85 1.51 -11.79
C ILE A 40 -10.78 1.25 -10.28
N LYS A 41 -10.54 0.00 -9.90
CA LYS A 41 -10.36 -0.39 -8.50
C LYS A 41 -9.15 0.32 -7.87
N LEU A 42 -8.00 0.37 -8.55
CA LEU A 42 -6.83 1.12 -8.11
C LEU A 42 -7.16 2.59 -7.83
N LYS A 43 -7.80 3.28 -8.77
CA LYS A 43 -8.22 4.68 -8.62
C LYS A 43 -9.20 4.89 -7.47
N SER A 44 -10.07 3.90 -7.19
CA SER A 44 -11.05 4.02 -6.11
C SER A 44 -10.44 4.12 -4.72
N VAL A 45 -9.23 3.59 -4.52
CA VAL A 45 -8.51 3.59 -3.22
C VAL A 45 -7.34 4.56 -3.17
N CYS A 46 -6.99 5.18 -4.30
CA CYS A 46 -5.95 6.20 -4.39
C CYS A 46 -6.55 7.61 -4.42
N SER A 47 -5.79 8.58 -3.93
CA SER A 47 -6.08 10.00 -4.16
C SER A 47 -5.79 10.36 -5.62
N ASP A 48 -6.51 11.33 -6.19
CA ASP A 48 -6.21 11.88 -7.52
C ASP A 48 -4.82 12.53 -7.61
N LYS A 49 -4.27 12.91 -6.45
CA LYS A 49 -2.95 13.54 -6.30
C LYS A 49 -1.91 12.60 -5.69
N ILE A 50 -2.09 11.28 -5.86
CA ILE A 50 -1.14 10.30 -5.33
C ILE A 50 0.27 10.57 -5.85
N ILE A 51 1.25 10.47 -4.95
CA ILE A 51 2.68 10.51 -5.26
C ILE A 51 3.19 9.07 -5.28
N LEU A 52 3.89 8.70 -6.35
CA LEU A 52 4.46 7.37 -6.56
C LEU A 52 5.96 7.50 -6.77
N GLN A 53 6.73 6.76 -5.97
CA GLN A 53 8.19 6.74 -6.06
C GLN A 53 8.71 5.31 -5.89
N SER A 54 9.90 5.05 -6.44
CA SER A 54 10.59 3.77 -6.29
C SER A 54 12.08 3.98 -6.09
N ILE A 55 12.65 3.26 -5.13
CA ILE A 55 14.08 3.22 -4.85
C ILE A 55 14.62 1.88 -5.35
N SER A 56 15.47 1.91 -6.37
CA SER A 56 16.21 0.73 -6.80
C SER A 56 17.64 0.76 -6.26
N GLU A 57 18.06 -0.38 -5.70
CA GLU A 57 19.41 -0.55 -5.18
C GLU A 57 20.25 -1.40 -6.15
N SER A 58 21.43 -0.92 -6.50
CA SER A 58 22.35 -1.65 -7.36
C SER A 58 23.79 -1.52 -6.87
N LYS A 59 24.43 -2.65 -6.63
CA LYS A 59 25.85 -2.69 -6.21
C LYS A 59 26.82 -2.09 -7.25
N THR A 60 26.43 -2.12 -8.52
CA THR A 60 27.31 -1.68 -9.62
C THR A 60 26.95 -0.30 -10.16
N LYS A 61 25.64 0.09 -10.10
CA LYS A 61 25.15 1.35 -10.70
C LYS A 61 24.74 2.40 -9.64
N GLY A 62 24.87 2.05 -8.35
CA GLY A 62 24.40 2.90 -7.25
C GLY A 62 22.89 2.86 -7.06
N ASN A 63 22.41 3.60 -6.07
CA ASN A 63 20.99 3.69 -5.74
C ASN A 63 20.32 4.77 -6.59
N LYS A 64 19.08 4.53 -7.01
CA LYS A 64 18.31 5.46 -7.82
C LYS A 64 16.91 5.65 -7.25
N LEU A 65 16.51 6.90 -7.04
CA LEU A 65 15.13 7.31 -6.82
C LEU A 65 14.47 7.62 -8.18
N THR A 66 13.29 7.11 -8.39
CA THR A 66 12.47 7.34 -9.60
C THR A 66 11.09 7.81 -9.18
N ASP A 67 10.61 8.87 -9.81
CA ASP A 67 9.22 9.32 -9.72
C ASP A 67 8.40 8.69 -10.85
N GLU A 68 7.15 8.36 -10.58
CA GLU A 68 6.19 7.89 -11.57
C GLU A 68 4.89 8.69 -11.43
N SER A 69 4.38 9.22 -12.51
CA SER A 69 3.07 9.88 -12.46
C SER A 69 1.95 8.85 -12.33
N ALA A 70 0.85 9.21 -11.67
CA ALA A 70 -0.32 8.34 -11.55
C ALA A 70 -0.84 7.87 -12.93
N LYS A 71 -0.80 8.75 -13.94
CA LYS A 71 -1.19 8.41 -15.32
C LYS A 71 -0.31 7.33 -15.92
N GLU A 72 1.02 7.45 -15.78
CA GLU A 72 1.98 6.45 -16.27
C GLU A 72 1.80 5.12 -15.53
N PHE A 73 1.65 5.15 -14.22
CA PHE A 73 1.40 3.98 -13.40
C PHE A 73 0.14 3.22 -13.85
N TYR A 74 -1.01 3.88 -13.93
CA TYR A 74 -2.24 3.22 -14.38
C TYR A 74 -2.15 2.72 -15.83
N ASN A 75 -1.44 3.44 -16.69
CA ASN A 75 -1.24 3.01 -18.06
C ASN A 75 -0.33 1.77 -18.13
N SER A 76 0.76 1.75 -17.36
CA SER A 76 1.66 0.59 -17.29
C SER A 76 0.92 -0.67 -16.81
N ILE A 77 0.09 -0.55 -15.77
CA ILE A 77 -0.71 -1.68 -15.26
C ILE A 77 -1.69 -2.18 -16.33
N ARG A 78 -2.40 -1.29 -17.00
CA ARG A 78 -3.37 -1.65 -18.03
C ARG A 78 -2.75 -2.36 -19.24
N THR A 79 -1.51 -2.02 -19.56
CA THR A 79 -0.81 -2.54 -20.75
C THR A 79 0.03 -3.78 -20.46
N ILE A 80 0.03 -4.30 -19.24
CA ILE A 80 0.71 -5.57 -18.91
C ILE A 80 0.11 -6.69 -19.76
N PRO A 81 0.91 -7.45 -20.54
CA PRO A 81 0.42 -8.54 -21.37
C PRO A 81 -0.40 -9.55 -20.57
N SER A 82 -1.46 -10.09 -21.18
CA SER A 82 -2.37 -11.05 -20.52
C SER A 82 -1.68 -12.36 -20.12
N ASN A 83 -0.66 -12.76 -20.88
CA ASN A 83 0.14 -13.97 -20.62
C ASN A 83 1.24 -13.75 -19.55
N LEU A 84 1.45 -12.52 -19.10
CA LEU A 84 2.43 -12.26 -18.03
C LEU A 84 1.76 -12.46 -16.67
N LYS A 85 2.22 -13.48 -15.94
CA LYS A 85 1.79 -13.76 -14.57
C LYS A 85 2.71 -13.05 -13.60
N PHE A 86 2.15 -12.19 -12.78
CA PHE A 86 2.88 -11.53 -11.71
C PHE A 86 2.08 -11.53 -10.40
N ASN A 87 2.79 -11.51 -9.30
CA ASN A 87 2.19 -11.45 -7.96
C ASN A 87 3.13 -10.72 -7.01
N GLU A 88 2.60 -9.74 -6.32
CA GLU A 88 3.28 -9.08 -5.21
C GLU A 88 2.67 -9.57 -3.90
N LYS A 89 3.42 -10.41 -3.19
CA LYS A 89 3.02 -11.01 -1.93
C LYS A 89 3.44 -10.11 -0.78
N ILE A 90 2.49 -9.54 -0.07
CA ILE A 90 2.75 -8.77 1.15
C ILE A 90 2.99 -9.74 2.31
N LEU A 91 4.08 -9.53 3.03
CA LEU A 91 4.50 -10.42 4.12
C LEU A 91 3.92 -10.00 5.47
N SER A 92 3.74 -8.69 5.69
CA SER A 92 3.15 -8.15 6.91
C SER A 92 2.74 -6.69 6.73
N TYR A 93 1.94 -6.18 7.67
CA TYR A 93 1.53 -4.78 7.73
C TYR A 93 1.88 -4.20 9.10
N ASN A 94 2.76 -3.21 9.14
CA ASN A 94 2.97 -2.40 10.34
C ASN A 94 2.25 -1.07 10.13
N ILE A 95 1.13 -0.89 10.83
CA ILE A 95 0.20 0.23 10.64
C ILE A 95 0.28 1.16 11.83
N GLN A 96 0.56 2.44 11.57
CA GLN A 96 0.53 3.54 12.52
C GLN A 96 -0.53 4.54 12.09
N ILE A 97 -1.33 5.04 13.03
CA ILE A 97 -2.42 5.99 12.76
C ILE A 97 -2.31 7.15 13.74
N ASP A 98 -2.41 8.34 13.20
CA ASP A 98 -2.59 9.59 13.95
C ASP A 98 -3.71 10.41 13.32
N GLY A 99 -4.88 10.40 13.95
CA GLY A 99 -6.08 11.08 13.46
C GLY A 99 -6.49 10.64 12.06
N SER A 100 -6.40 11.55 11.11
CA SER A 100 -6.77 11.32 9.69
C SER A 100 -5.59 10.86 8.83
N MET A 101 -4.43 10.59 9.41
CA MET A 101 -3.25 10.08 8.71
C MET A 101 -2.95 8.66 9.16
N ALA A 102 -2.63 7.79 8.20
CA ALA A 102 -2.06 6.48 8.46
C ALA A 102 -0.76 6.30 7.68
N HIS A 103 0.20 5.61 8.30
CA HIS A 103 1.44 5.17 7.67
C HIS A 103 1.57 3.66 7.80
N VAL A 104 1.97 2.99 6.71
CA VAL A 104 2.08 1.55 6.66
C VAL A 104 3.42 1.14 6.08
N TRP A 105 4.14 0.29 6.80
CA TRP A 105 5.36 -0.39 6.35
C TRP A 105 5.00 -1.84 6.01
N ALA A 106 5.13 -2.22 4.72
CA ALA A 106 4.69 -3.51 4.19
C ALA A 106 5.81 -4.19 3.40
N PRO A 107 6.61 -5.07 4.03
CA PRO A 107 7.59 -5.90 3.32
C PRO A 107 6.90 -6.79 2.29
N TYR A 108 7.54 -6.97 1.13
CA TYR A 108 6.98 -7.74 0.03
C TYR A 108 7.99 -8.61 -0.71
N GLU A 109 7.48 -9.59 -1.42
CA GLU A 109 8.16 -10.40 -2.42
C GLU A 109 7.42 -10.29 -3.75
N PHE A 110 8.13 -9.94 -4.82
CA PHE A 110 7.55 -9.84 -6.16
C PHE A 110 7.93 -11.04 -7.01
N TYR A 111 6.93 -11.74 -7.48
CA TYR A 111 7.06 -12.92 -8.32
C TYR A 111 6.68 -12.61 -9.76
N LEU A 112 7.45 -13.15 -10.72
CA LEU A 112 7.19 -13.09 -12.14
C LEU A 112 7.23 -14.50 -12.71
N ASN A 113 6.11 -14.97 -13.28
CA ASN A 113 5.96 -16.35 -13.76
C ASN A 113 6.38 -17.39 -12.69
N ASP A 114 5.86 -17.20 -11.48
CA ASP A 114 6.11 -18.03 -10.29
C ASP A 114 7.57 -18.08 -9.80
N LYS A 115 8.43 -17.20 -10.32
CA LYS A 115 9.81 -17.05 -9.86
C LYS A 115 9.98 -15.72 -9.11
N LEU A 116 10.69 -15.76 -7.98
CA LEU A 116 11.04 -14.55 -7.25
C LEU A 116 11.91 -13.65 -8.13
N SER A 117 11.42 -12.46 -8.41
CA SER A 117 12.11 -11.45 -9.22
C SER A 117 12.90 -10.48 -8.34
N HIS A 118 12.28 -9.96 -7.29
CA HIS A 118 12.88 -9.04 -6.33
C HIS A 118 12.05 -8.99 -5.05
N SER A 119 12.61 -8.38 -4.01
CA SER A 119 11.91 -8.12 -2.77
C SER A 119 12.14 -6.67 -2.33
N GLY A 120 11.35 -6.21 -1.38
CA GLY A 120 11.52 -4.87 -0.88
C GLY A 120 10.54 -4.55 0.24
N VAL A 121 10.30 -3.28 0.40
CA VAL A 121 9.30 -2.74 1.30
C VAL A 121 8.49 -1.70 0.54
N ASN A 122 7.17 -1.80 0.64
CA ASN A 122 6.27 -0.70 0.30
C ASN A 122 6.02 0.14 1.56
N THR A 123 6.07 1.45 1.43
CA THR A 123 5.51 2.34 2.43
C THR A 123 4.34 3.11 1.84
N PHE A 124 3.23 3.12 2.57
CA PHE A 124 2.04 3.84 2.20
C PHE A 124 1.77 4.94 3.22
N THR A 125 1.42 6.12 2.74
CA THR A 125 0.77 7.13 3.56
C THR A 125 -0.65 7.30 3.05
N LEU A 126 -1.62 7.22 3.98
CA LEU A 126 -3.03 7.33 3.69
C LEU A 126 -3.63 8.53 4.41
N PHE A 127 -4.62 9.13 3.80
CA PHE A 127 -5.45 10.20 4.35
C PHE A 127 -6.89 9.71 4.47
N LYS A 128 -7.52 9.97 5.63
CA LYS A 128 -8.92 9.66 5.85
C LYS A 128 -9.79 10.78 5.29
N GLU A 129 -10.38 10.54 4.13
CA GLU A 129 -11.32 11.44 3.49
C GLU A 129 -12.73 11.00 3.84
N LYS A 130 -13.43 11.81 4.66
CA LYS A 130 -14.74 11.44 5.21
C LYS A 130 -14.63 10.09 5.96
N ASP A 131 -15.31 9.05 5.47
CA ASP A 131 -15.35 7.73 6.08
C ASP A 131 -14.44 6.70 5.38
N SER A 132 -13.62 7.11 4.41
CA SER A 132 -12.75 6.23 3.63
C SER A 132 -11.28 6.65 3.68
N TRP A 133 -10.39 5.66 3.70
CA TRP A 133 -8.95 5.89 3.55
C TRP A 133 -8.57 5.94 2.09
N LYS A 134 -7.72 6.92 1.72
CA LYS A 134 -7.15 7.08 0.38
C LYS A 134 -5.64 7.08 0.45
N ILE A 135 -4.99 6.30 -0.41
CA ILE A 135 -3.54 6.30 -0.54
C ILE A 135 -3.13 7.62 -1.20
N ILE A 136 -2.29 8.40 -0.52
CA ILE A 136 -1.78 9.69 -1.01
C ILE A 136 -0.31 9.63 -1.38
N TYR A 137 0.44 8.65 -0.84
CA TYR A 137 1.84 8.44 -1.15
C TYR A 137 2.18 6.95 -1.08
N LEU A 138 2.89 6.47 -2.07
CA LEU A 138 3.48 5.13 -2.11
C LEU A 138 4.93 5.26 -2.59
N ILE A 139 5.84 4.74 -1.79
CA ILE A 139 7.24 4.55 -2.19
C ILE A 139 7.67 3.12 -1.87
N ASP A 140 8.37 2.48 -2.79
CA ASP A 140 8.91 1.15 -2.60
C ASP A 140 10.44 1.11 -2.71
N THR A 141 11.05 0.11 -2.09
CA THR A 141 12.42 -0.30 -2.36
C THR A 141 12.44 -1.58 -3.17
N ARG A 142 13.40 -1.72 -4.10
CA ARG A 142 13.58 -2.93 -4.93
C ARG A 142 15.00 -3.45 -4.80
N ARG A 143 15.12 -4.65 -4.23
CA ARG A 143 16.37 -5.38 -4.05
C ARG A 143 16.32 -6.68 -4.84
N LYS A 144 17.35 -6.93 -5.65
CA LYS A 144 17.54 -8.19 -6.39
C LYS A 144 18.44 -9.14 -5.63
#